data_481cb3e0c9eb6ebf6ae04b119bee883e
#
_entry.id   481cb3e0c9eb6ebf6ae04b119bee883e
#
_cell.length_a   1.000
_cell.length_b   1.000
_cell.length_c   1.000
_cell.angle_alpha   90.00
_cell.angle_beta   90.00
_cell.angle_gamma   90.00
#
_symmetry.space_group_name_H-M   'P 1'
#
loop_
_entity.id
_entity.type
_entity.pdbx_description
1 polymer ?
#
loop_
_entity_poly.entity_id
_entity_poly.type
_entity_poly.pdbx_seq_one_letter_code
_entity_poly.pdbx_strand_id
1 'polypeptide(L)'
;MKNIQKRSVIAAIVVCAGAAIMAGVVSKQPVKETTFPLQAEEPGTEGKQPDVKTDAYDLADTDLTVWYEDPSYEDFFEYAARQYFEQTGVKAAFKCQDTLDYIGMIYDNTMQGEDFPDVYLLNGDELEEAYLYGLAMENEDGGSYEGASQKSVKASTYEDKMIGYPLSYDANVFVYQNGYFENQPESLQAIIDYSNENEPGENVEYLLEWDVNDAFYDFPFVGNSVTFEKTAPETMNVAYDEDLYQKDLEYFETILGSFSLDINSVSMDSILEHFKSGKTLCAFVNTDSLQKLDDISYSVMEIPALNEELPSIGCASTDMFVVNDFSKNTD
;
A
#
# COMPACT_ATOMS: atom_id res chain seq x y z
N MET A 1 -31.84 18.65 12.19
CA MET A 1 -31.84 18.10 10.80
C MET A 1 -30.71 18.65 9.93
N LYS A 2 -29.90 19.64 10.36
CA LYS A 2 -28.72 20.13 9.61
C LYS A 2 -27.42 19.39 9.95
N ASN A 3 -27.32 18.72 11.10
CA ASN A 3 -26.08 18.07 11.58
C ASN A 3 -25.82 16.69 10.95
N ILE A 4 -26.85 16.03 10.42
CA ILE A 4 -26.69 14.71 9.80
C ILE A 4 -26.05 14.80 8.39
N GLN A 5 -26.19 15.96 7.72
CA GLN A 5 -25.70 16.12 6.34
C GLN A 5 -24.19 16.33 6.23
N LYS A 6 -23.51 16.87 7.25
CA LYS A 6 -22.08 17.18 7.17
C LYS A 6 -21.18 15.98 7.53
N ARG A 7 -21.57 15.14 8.50
CA ARG A 7 -20.88 13.89 8.84
C ARG A 7 -20.89 12.88 7.68
N SER A 8 -21.95 12.89 6.87
CA SER A 8 -22.03 12.14 5.62
C SER A 8 -21.04 12.63 4.54
N VAL A 9 -20.49 13.84 4.70
CA VAL A 9 -19.63 14.50 3.71
C VAL A 9 -18.21 13.91 3.72
N ILE A 10 -17.63 13.69 4.88
CA ILE A 10 -16.28 13.11 5.00
C ILE A 10 -16.30 11.63 4.58
N ALA A 11 -17.29 10.88 5.04
CA ALA A 11 -17.52 9.52 4.55
C ALA A 11 -17.72 9.46 3.03
N ALA A 12 -18.29 10.53 2.41
CA ALA A 12 -18.46 10.61 0.97
C ALA A 12 -17.14 10.89 0.21
N ILE A 13 -16.16 11.60 0.79
CA ILE A 13 -14.82 11.76 0.16
C ILE A 13 -14.16 10.38 0.02
N VAL A 14 -14.15 9.60 1.09
CA VAL A 14 -13.55 8.26 1.08
C VAL A 14 -14.30 7.30 0.15
N VAL A 15 -15.63 7.34 0.16
CA VAL A 15 -16.46 6.49 -0.71
C VAL A 15 -16.34 6.92 -2.18
N CYS A 16 -16.26 8.22 -2.48
CA CYS A 16 -16.09 8.69 -3.86
C CYS A 16 -14.68 8.38 -4.39
N ALA A 17 -13.64 8.52 -3.55
CA ALA A 17 -12.28 8.12 -3.91
C ALA A 17 -12.19 6.59 -4.11
N GLY A 18 -12.73 5.79 -3.19
CA GLY A 18 -12.80 4.34 -3.30
C GLY A 18 -13.67 3.85 -4.47
N ALA A 19 -14.81 4.50 -4.75
CA ALA A 19 -15.69 4.15 -5.86
C ALA A 19 -15.09 4.50 -7.23
N ALA A 20 -14.25 5.53 -7.32
CA ALA A 20 -13.53 5.86 -8.55
C ALA A 20 -12.48 4.79 -8.90
N ILE A 21 -11.77 4.25 -7.90
CA ILE A 21 -10.85 3.12 -8.06
C ILE A 21 -11.64 1.86 -8.47
N MET A 22 -12.78 1.58 -7.83
CA MET A 22 -13.62 0.42 -8.12
C MET A 22 -14.32 0.51 -9.49
N ALA A 23 -14.70 1.69 -9.95
CA ALA A 23 -15.32 1.85 -11.27
C ALA A 23 -14.34 1.60 -12.43
N GLY A 24 -13.04 1.81 -12.22
CA GLY A 24 -11.98 1.41 -13.16
C GLY A 24 -11.73 -0.10 -13.20
N VAL A 25 -12.00 -0.81 -12.10
CA VAL A 25 -11.69 -2.25 -11.92
C VAL A 25 -12.90 -3.18 -12.07
N VAL A 26 -14.14 -2.71 -11.84
CA VAL A 26 -15.35 -3.55 -11.73
C VAL A 26 -16.20 -3.57 -13.00
N SER A 27 -15.65 -3.37 -14.17
CA SER A 27 -16.40 -3.84 -15.34
C SER A 27 -15.91 -5.22 -15.78
N LYS A 28 -16.12 -6.28 -14.98
CA LYS A 28 -16.41 -7.66 -15.47
C LYS A 28 -16.38 -8.72 -14.33
N GLN A 29 -17.59 -9.19 -14.04
CA GLN A 29 -18.02 -10.57 -13.66
C GLN A 29 -17.30 -11.37 -12.54
N PRO A 30 -18.00 -12.38 -11.94
CA PRO A 30 -17.64 -13.02 -10.69
C PRO A 30 -16.42 -13.94 -10.84
N VAL A 31 -15.58 -13.93 -9.80
CA VAL A 31 -14.37 -14.75 -9.66
C VAL A 31 -14.70 -16.24 -9.82
N LYS A 32 -14.34 -16.79 -10.96
CA LYS A 32 -13.95 -18.19 -11.13
C LYS A 32 -12.44 -18.18 -11.34
N GLU A 33 -11.76 -19.16 -10.75
CA GLU A 33 -10.35 -19.45 -11.04
C GLU A 33 -10.02 -19.12 -12.49
N THR A 34 -9.20 -18.12 -12.71
CA THR A 34 -8.87 -17.71 -14.08
C THR A 34 -7.38 -17.34 -14.12
N THR A 35 -6.63 -18.25 -14.68
CA THR A 35 -5.44 -17.92 -15.43
C THR A 35 -5.80 -16.79 -16.39
N PHE A 36 -5.18 -15.65 -16.24
CA PHE A 36 -5.33 -14.50 -17.14
C PHE A 36 -4.43 -14.68 -18.37
N PRO A 37 -4.98 -14.96 -19.57
CA PRO A 37 -4.25 -14.71 -20.79
C PRO A 37 -4.47 -13.23 -21.17
N LEU A 38 -3.43 -12.41 -21.04
CA LEU A 38 -3.39 -11.11 -21.70
C LEU A 38 -3.31 -11.36 -23.22
N GLN A 39 -4.45 -11.25 -23.92
CA GLN A 39 -4.41 -11.02 -25.35
C GLN A 39 -4.14 -9.54 -25.58
N ALA A 40 -2.98 -9.24 -26.17
CA ALA A 40 -2.69 -7.96 -26.73
C ALA A 40 -3.74 -7.63 -27.82
N GLU A 41 -4.61 -6.67 -27.59
CA GLU A 41 -5.38 -6.03 -28.64
C GLU A 41 -4.48 -5.01 -29.35
N GLU A 42 -4.43 -5.09 -30.66
CA GLU A 42 -3.68 -4.17 -31.54
C GLU A 42 -4.14 -2.71 -31.30
N PRO A 43 -3.25 -1.71 -31.49
CA PRO A 43 -3.56 -0.32 -31.29
C PRO A 43 -4.52 0.18 -32.39
N GLY A 44 -5.81 0.18 -32.06
CA GLY A 44 -6.86 0.73 -32.89
C GLY A 44 -7.30 2.08 -32.41
N THR A 45 -7.02 3.09 -33.20
CA THR A 45 -7.65 4.41 -33.27
C THR A 45 -7.65 5.27 -32.00
N GLU A 46 -6.90 6.35 -32.09
CA GLU A 46 -6.97 7.55 -31.25
C GLU A 46 -8.42 7.87 -30.83
N GLY A 47 -8.82 7.44 -29.66
CA GLY A 47 -9.96 7.98 -28.97
C GLY A 47 -9.59 9.39 -28.53
N LYS A 48 -10.18 10.40 -29.14
CA LYS A 48 -10.13 11.78 -28.64
C LYS A 48 -10.51 11.73 -27.16
N GLN A 49 -9.55 12.02 -26.27
CA GLN A 49 -9.87 12.50 -24.93
C GLN A 49 -10.92 13.60 -25.09
N PRO A 50 -12.04 13.58 -24.35
CA PRO A 50 -12.92 14.72 -24.32
C PRO A 50 -12.08 15.93 -23.87
N ASP A 51 -12.08 17.01 -24.65
CA ASP A 51 -11.59 18.32 -24.21
C ASP A 51 -12.39 18.70 -22.95
N VAL A 52 -11.91 18.28 -21.80
CA VAL A 52 -12.36 18.81 -20.51
C VAL A 52 -11.82 20.24 -20.50
N LYS A 53 -12.70 21.19 -20.72
CA LYS A 53 -12.40 22.58 -20.41
C LYS A 53 -11.94 22.60 -18.97
N THR A 54 -10.65 22.85 -18.78
CA THR A 54 -10.05 23.23 -17.52
C THR A 54 -10.59 24.64 -17.17
N ASP A 55 -11.83 24.70 -16.69
CA ASP A 55 -12.18 25.79 -15.81
C ASP A 55 -11.35 25.52 -14.55
N ALA A 56 -10.35 26.37 -14.34
CA ALA A 56 -9.43 26.24 -13.22
C ALA A 56 -10.27 26.10 -11.95
N TYR A 57 -10.11 24.97 -11.24
CA TYR A 57 -10.67 24.76 -9.91
C TYR A 57 -10.03 25.83 -9.03
N ASP A 58 -10.79 26.90 -8.75
CA ASP A 58 -10.28 28.05 -8.02
C ASP A 58 -10.24 27.69 -6.53
N LEU A 59 -9.03 27.54 -6.03
CA LEU A 59 -8.72 27.21 -4.63
C LEU A 59 -8.87 28.42 -3.68
N ALA A 60 -9.30 29.60 -4.18
CA ALA A 60 -9.36 30.82 -3.37
C ALA A 60 -10.37 30.77 -2.22
N ASP A 61 -11.40 29.94 -2.32
CA ASP A 61 -12.43 29.74 -1.28
C ASP A 61 -12.63 28.23 -1.11
N THR A 62 -11.82 27.57 -0.29
CA THR A 62 -11.94 26.15 0.04
C THR A 62 -12.73 25.95 1.33
N ASP A 63 -13.62 24.96 1.33
CA ASP A 63 -14.40 24.58 2.49
C ASP A 63 -13.65 23.60 3.40
N LEU A 64 -12.78 22.76 2.82
CA LEU A 64 -11.97 21.76 3.49
C LEU A 64 -10.53 21.76 3.03
N THR A 65 -9.60 21.51 3.92
CA THR A 65 -8.18 21.31 3.62
C THR A 65 -7.77 19.89 3.95
N VAL A 66 -7.19 19.19 2.96
CA VAL A 66 -6.70 17.81 3.08
C VAL A 66 -5.19 17.80 2.84
N TRP A 67 -4.42 17.26 3.78
CA TRP A 67 -2.97 17.13 3.62
C TRP A 67 -2.56 15.69 3.36
N TYR A 68 -1.48 15.50 2.60
CA TYR A 68 -0.86 14.21 2.30
C TYR A 68 0.64 14.40 2.04
N GLU A 69 1.44 13.35 2.11
CA GLU A 69 2.90 13.42 1.94
C GLU A 69 3.37 12.93 0.57
N ASP A 70 2.80 11.83 0.07
CA ASP A 70 3.29 11.18 -1.14
C ASP A 70 2.83 11.91 -2.42
N PRO A 71 3.76 12.56 -3.17
CA PRO A 71 3.43 13.25 -4.41
C PRO A 71 2.80 12.34 -5.48
N SER A 72 2.96 11.02 -5.38
CA SER A 72 2.34 10.08 -6.34
C SER A 72 0.82 10.12 -6.32
N TYR A 73 0.22 10.61 -5.25
CA TYR A 73 -1.23 10.81 -5.12
C TYR A 73 -1.75 12.09 -5.79
N GLU A 74 -0.89 12.99 -6.32
CA GLU A 74 -1.31 14.31 -6.82
C GLU A 74 -2.41 14.23 -7.87
N ASP A 75 -2.20 13.46 -8.94
CA ASP A 75 -3.18 13.29 -10.03
C ASP A 75 -4.50 12.69 -9.52
N PHE A 76 -4.39 11.72 -8.61
CA PHE A 76 -5.55 11.08 -8.00
C PHE A 76 -6.36 12.07 -7.15
N PHE A 77 -5.70 12.86 -6.32
CA PHE A 77 -6.38 13.83 -5.46
C PHE A 77 -6.94 15.03 -6.24
N GLU A 78 -6.29 15.45 -7.32
CA GLU A 78 -6.90 16.43 -8.22
C GLU A 78 -8.21 15.91 -8.83
N TYR A 79 -8.23 14.66 -9.27
CA TYR A 79 -9.44 14.02 -9.78
C TYR A 79 -10.51 13.88 -8.67
N ALA A 80 -10.14 13.39 -7.50
CA ALA A 80 -11.03 13.19 -6.36
C ALA A 80 -11.68 14.51 -5.90
N ALA A 81 -10.91 15.60 -5.82
CA ALA A 81 -11.40 16.92 -5.45
C ALA A 81 -12.50 17.43 -6.40
N ARG A 82 -12.30 17.23 -7.72
CA ARG A 82 -13.31 17.61 -8.74
C ARG A 82 -14.57 16.78 -8.62
N GLN A 83 -14.44 15.46 -8.47
CA GLN A 83 -15.58 14.55 -8.33
C GLN A 83 -16.38 14.85 -7.05
N TYR A 84 -15.68 15.12 -5.97
CA TYR A 84 -16.29 15.47 -4.70
C TYR A 84 -17.08 16.77 -4.79
N PHE A 85 -16.50 17.82 -5.42
CA PHE A 85 -17.18 19.07 -5.65
C PHE A 85 -18.43 18.92 -6.55
N GLU A 86 -18.35 18.13 -7.63
CA GLU A 86 -19.49 17.86 -8.50
C GLU A 86 -20.66 17.18 -7.77
N GLN A 87 -20.36 16.31 -6.80
CA GLN A 87 -21.38 15.55 -6.07
C GLN A 87 -21.94 16.30 -4.88
N THR A 88 -21.13 17.10 -4.20
CA THR A 88 -21.51 17.71 -2.90
C THR A 88 -21.62 19.23 -2.95
N GLY A 89 -20.97 19.87 -3.91
CA GLY A 89 -20.81 21.32 -3.96
C GLY A 89 -19.78 21.87 -2.95
N VAL A 90 -19.05 20.98 -2.23
CA VAL A 90 -18.01 21.33 -1.25
C VAL A 90 -16.66 21.31 -1.92
N LYS A 91 -15.86 22.36 -1.74
CA LYS A 91 -14.51 22.47 -2.26
C LYS A 91 -13.49 21.95 -1.26
N ALA A 92 -12.76 20.91 -1.63
CA ALA A 92 -11.63 20.38 -0.86
C ALA A 92 -10.31 20.75 -1.53
N ALA A 93 -9.40 21.37 -0.79
CA ALA A 93 -8.02 21.62 -1.23
C ALA A 93 -7.11 20.51 -0.73
N PHE A 94 -6.51 19.76 -1.65
CA PHE A 94 -5.49 18.78 -1.34
C PHE A 94 -4.12 19.44 -1.44
N LYS A 95 -3.28 19.29 -0.39
CA LYS A 95 -1.96 19.88 -0.30
C LYS A 95 -0.93 18.82 0.03
N CYS A 96 0.03 18.60 -0.86
CA CYS A 96 1.19 17.78 -0.58
C CYS A 96 2.14 18.51 0.38
N GLN A 97 2.62 17.81 1.39
CA GLN A 97 3.54 18.31 2.42
C GLN A 97 4.83 17.50 2.35
N ASP A 98 5.88 18.07 1.81
CA ASP A 98 7.21 17.45 1.73
C ASP A 98 7.98 17.74 3.04
N THR A 99 7.85 16.86 4.02
CA THR A 99 8.50 16.98 5.34
C THR A 99 8.91 15.62 5.87
N LEU A 100 9.93 15.59 6.74
CA LEU A 100 10.41 14.36 7.41
C LEU A 100 9.67 14.08 8.73
N ASP A 101 8.86 15.02 9.20
CA ASP A 101 8.12 14.93 10.46
C ASP A 101 6.70 15.46 10.24
N TYR A 102 5.91 14.63 9.55
CA TYR A 102 4.59 15.03 9.10
C TYR A 102 3.60 15.20 10.25
N ILE A 103 3.52 14.23 11.14
CA ILE A 103 2.62 14.29 12.30
C ILE A 103 3.03 15.39 13.25
N GLY A 104 4.34 15.56 13.52
CA GLY A 104 4.86 16.66 14.33
C GLY A 104 4.55 18.03 13.73
N MET A 105 4.63 18.19 12.41
CA MET A 105 4.26 19.43 11.72
C MET A 105 2.75 19.71 11.86
N ILE A 106 1.88 18.70 11.68
CA ILE A 106 0.43 18.87 11.89
C ILE A 106 0.15 19.28 13.33
N TYR A 107 0.82 18.65 14.29
CA TYR A 107 0.68 18.98 15.71
C TYR A 107 1.07 20.43 16.01
N ASP A 108 2.26 20.83 15.58
CA ASP A 108 2.76 22.17 15.82
C ASP A 108 1.86 23.24 15.21
N ASN A 109 1.45 23.09 13.97
CA ASN A 109 0.57 24.02 13.27
C ASN A 109 -0.80 24.09 13.95
N THR A 110 -1.37 22.94 14.34
CA THR A 110 -2.63 22.85 15.04
C THR A 110 -2.57 23.59 16.40
N MET A 111 -1.52 23.32 17.20
CA MET A 111 -1.36 23.94 18.52
C MET A 111 -1.08 25.44 18.46
N GLN A 112 -0.41 25.91 17.40
CA GLN A 112 -0.15 27.34 17.19
C GLN A 112 -1.32 28.07 16.54
N GLY A 113 -2.31 27.35 16.04
CA GLY A 113 -3.46 27.91 15.33
C GLY A 113 -3.09 28.48 13.96
N GLU A 114 -2.04 27.92 13.36
CA GLU A 114 -1.58 28.22 12.01
C GLU A 114 -2.40 27.45 10.95
N ASP A 115 -1.91 27.37 9.68
CA ASP A 115 -2.56 26.55 8.64
C ASP A 115 -2.37 25.07 8.96
N PHE A 116 -3.45 24.35 9.27
CA PHE A 116 -3.46 22.94 9.57
C PHE A 116 -4.64 22.24 8.83
N PRO A 117 -4.55 20.93 8.57
CA PRO A 117 -5.56 20.22 7.79
C PRO A 117 -6.83 19.95 8.60
N ASP A 118 -7.99 19.94 7.92
CA ASP A 118 -9.22 19.35 8.45
C ASP A 118 -9.16 17.83 8.42
N VAL A 119 -8.57 17.29 7.36
CA VAL A 119 -8.36 15.86 7.13
C VAL A 119 -6.92 15.67 6.64
N TYR A 120 -6.29 14.60 7.02
CA TYR A 120 -4.96 14.26 6.53
C TYR A 120 -4.84 12.77 6.24
N LEU A 121 -4.03 12.45 5.22
CA LEU A 121 -3.67 11.08 4.89
C LEU A 121 -2.45 10.70 5.73
N LEU A 122 -2.50 9.52 6.35
CA LEU A 122 -1.36 8.94 7.04
C LEU A 122 -1.27 7.44 6.76
N ASN A 123 -0.08 6.88 7.00
CA ASN A 123 0.11 5.44 7.01
C ASN A 123 -0.30 4.83 8.37
N GLY A 124 -0.69 3.56 8.37
CA GLY A 124 -1.21 2.88 9.56
C GLY A 124 -0.22 2.78 10.73
N ASP A 125 1.08 2.88 10.49
CA ASP A 125 2.11 2.90 11.53
C ASP A 125 2.17 4.22 12.30
N GLU A 126 1.68 5.31 11.71
CA GLU A 126 1.61 6.65 12.32
C GLU A 126 0.31 6.88 13.11
N LEU A 127 -0.68 5.97 13.00
CA LEU A 127 -2.01 6.17 13.60
C LEU A 127 -1.96 6.34 15.13
N GLU A 128 -1.13 5.53 15.79
CA GLU A 128 -0.97 5.62 17.25
C GLU A 128 -0.42 6.99 17.68
N GLU A 129 0.59 7.48 16.98
CA GLU A 129 1.20 8.78 17.25
C GLU A 129 0.19 9.92 17.07
N ALA A 130 -0.53 9.92 15.95
CA ALA A 130 -1.55 10.92 15.67
C ALA A 130 -2.68 10.91 16.73
N TYR A 131 -3.09 9.72 17.18
CA TYR A 131 -4.09 9.58 18.23
C TYR A 131 -3.60 10.08 19.59
N LEU A 132 -2.38 9.71 19.98
CA LEU A 132 -1.78 10.13 21.26
C LEU A 132 -1.50 11.64 21.33
N TYR A 133 -1.22 12.26 20.20
CA TYR A 133 -1.12 13.73 20.11
C TYR A 133 -2.50 14.43 20.13
N GLY A 134 -3.59 13.68 20.14
CA GLY A 134 -4.95 14.22 20.13
C GLY A 134 -5.35 14.86 18.80
N LEU A 135 -4.68 14.49 17.71
CA LEU A 135 -4.95 15.00 16.37
C LEU A 135 -6.02 14.18 15.63
N ALA A 136 -6.30 12.97 16.09
CA ALA A 136 -7.16 12.02 15.41
C ALA A 136 -8.51 11.88 16.10
N MET A 137 -9.57 12.24 15.39
CA MET A 137 -10.95 12.13 15.88
C MET A 137 -11.48 10.71 15.77
N GLU A 138 -12.20 10.23 16.78
CA GLU A 138 -12.90 8.95 16.73
C GLU A 138 -14.11 9.00 15.77
N ASN A 139 -14.25 7.99 14.92
CA ASN A 139 -15.38 7.83 14.02
C ASN A 139 -16.59 7.24 14.75
N GLU A 140 -17.52 8.06 15.18
CA GLU A 140 -18.71 7.63 15.93
C GLU A 140 -19.73 6.86 15.07
N ASP A 141 -19.73 7.06 13.77
CA ASP A 141 -20.77 6.53 12.86
C ASP A 141 -20.56 5.06 12.47
N GLY A 142 -19.54 4.38 13.01
CA GLY A 142 -19.22 3.00 12.69
C GLY A 142 -19.01 2.76 11.20
N GLY A 143 -18.49 3.76 10.50
CA GLY A 143 -18.37 3.99 9.08
C GLY A 143 -18.59 2.77 8.19
N SER A 144 -19.30 2.91 7.11
CA SER A 144 -19.42 1.85 6.12
C SER A 144 -18.06 1.68 5.44
N TYR A 145 -17.27 0.74 5.91
CA TYR A 145 -16.02 0.32 5.27
C TYR A 145 -16.28 -0.74 4.21
N GLU A 146 -17.41 -0.62 3.51
CA GLU A 146 -17.79 -1.54 2.44
C GLU A 146 -16.72 -1.52 1.36
N GLY A 147 -16.11 -2.67 1.12
CA GLY A 147 -15.00 -2.82 0.17
C GLY A 147 -13.59 -2.80 0.79
N ALA A 148 -13.42 -2.30 2.02
CA ALA A 148 -12.12 -2.35 2.70
C ALA A 148 -11.82 -3.76 3.21
N SER A 149 -10.54 -4.15 3.17
CA SER A 149 -10.11 -5.42 3.75
C SER A 149 -10.24 -5.40 5.28
N GLN A 150 -10.45 -6.57 5.89
CA GLN A 150 -10.47 -6.65 7.37
C GLN A 150 -9.14 -6.21 7.99
N LYS A 151 -8.02 -6.39 7.28
CA LYS A 151 -6.70 -5.95 7.74
C LYS A 151 -6.58 -4.43 7.71
N SER A 152 -7.07 -3.77 6.63
CA SER A 152 -7.09 -2.30 6.54
C SER A 152 -7.98 -1.68 7.61
N VAL A 153 -9.16 -2.26 7.85
CA VAL A 153 -10.06 -1.83 8.94
C VAL A 153 -9.37 -1.96 10.30
N LYS A 154 -8.67 -3.08 10.53
CA LYS A 154 -7.90 -3.27 11.77
C LYS A 154 -6.75 -2.25 11.89
N ALA A 155 -6.02 -1.97 10.82
CA ALA A 155 -4.95 -0.98 10.80
C ALA A 155 -5.47 0.45 11.07
N SER A 156 -6.73 0.73 10.70
CA SER A 156 -7.40 2.03 10.95
C SER A 156 -8.06 2.15 12.32
N THR A 157 -7.82 1.17 13.21
CA THR A 157 -8.44 1.08 14.53
C THR A 157 -7.37 1.19 15.62
N TYR A 158 -7.59 2.03 16.61
CA TYR A 158 -6.75 2.15 17.80
C TYR A 158 -7.60 1.88 19.05
N GLU A 159 -7.17 0.94 19.91
CA GLU A 159 -7.88 0.54 21.15
C GLU A 159 -9.39 0.26 20.95
N ASP A 160 -9.72 -0.50 19.93
CA ASP A 160 -11.10 -0.82 19.52
C ASP A 160 -11.93 0.39 19.05
N LYS A 161 -11.29 1.56 18.89
CA LYS A 161 -11.88 2.76 18.34
C LYS A 161 -11.53 2.90 16.87
N MET A 162 -12.52 3.12 16.07
CA MET A 162 -12.34 3.40 14.66
C MET A 162 -11.88 4.84 14.48
N ILE A 163 -10.68 5.02 13.94
CA ILE A 163 -10.05 6.35 13.78
C ILE A 163 -9.93 6.72 12.31
N GLY A 164 -9.29 5.86 11.53
CA GLY A 164 -9.00 6.14 10.13
C GLY A 164 -10.07 5.63 9.18
N TYR A 165 -10.13 6.21 7.99
CA TYR A 165 -10.89 5.74 6.83
C TYR A 165 -9.90 5.14 5.83
N PRO A 166 -9.81 3.79 5.69
CA PRO A 166 -8.85 3.16 4.79
C PRO A 166 -9.01 3.66 3.36
N LEU A 167 -7.92 4.08 2.73
CA LEU A 167 -7.86 4.49 1.33
C LEU A 167 -7.22 3.42 0.47
N SER A 168 -6.03 2.98 0.85
CA SER A 168 -5.23 2.01 0.11
C SER A 168 -4.80 0.84 1.00
N TYR A 169 -4.36 -0.23 0.36
CA TYR A 169 -3.78 -1.39 1.00
C TYR A 169 -2.61 -1.87 0.14
N ASP A 170 -1.41 -1.63 0.61
CA ASP A 170 -0.19 -2.11 -0.03
C ASP A 170 0.34 -3.35 0.70
N ALA A 171 0.80 -4.34 -0.05
CA ALA A 171 1.34 -5.57 0.49
C ALA A 171 2.55 -6.03 -0.30
N ASN A 172 3.50 -6.68 0.36
CA ASN A 172 4.55 -7.35 -0.37
C ASN A 172 4.00 -8.63 -1.05
N VAL A 173 4.40 -8.81 -2.29
CA VAL A 173 4.00 -9.91 -3.15
C VAL A 173 5.22 -10.51 -3.83
N PHE A 174 5.06 -11.75 -4.28
CA PHE A 174 6.06 -12.43 -5.07
C PHE A 174 5.69 -12.38 -6.54
N VAL A 175 6.61 -11.90 -7.38
CA VAL A 175 6.47 -11.89 -8.84
C VAL A 175 7.49 -12.81 -9.47
N TYR A 176 7.11 -13.48 -10.57
CA TYR A 176 8.04 -14.35 -11.31
C TYR A 176 7.76 -14.33 -12.80
N GLN A 177 8.81 -14.50 -13.60
CA GLN A 177 8.75 -14.56 -15.07
C GLN A 177 7.98 -15.79 -15.53
N ASN A 178 7.04 -15.60 -16.47
CA ASN A 178 6.31 -16.70 -17.08
C ASN A 178 7.21 -17.57 -17.96
N GLY A 179 6.94 -18.88 -17.97
CA GLY A 179 7.60 -19.84 -18.84
C GLY A 179 8.83 -20.56 -18.25
N TYR A 180 9.24 -20.20 -17.03
CA TYR A 180 10.33 -20.88 -16.34
C TYR A 180 9.83 -22.02 -15.44
N PHE A 181 8.72 -21.83 -14.76
CA PHE A 181 8.15 -22.84 -13.87
C PHE A 181 6.95 -23.51 -14.54
N GLU A 182 6.87 -24.86 -14.46
CA GLU A 182 5.68 -25.61 -14.92
C GLU A 182 4.47 -25.35 -14.02
N ASN A 183 4.72 -25.18 -12.73
CA ASN A 183 3.73 -24.83 -11.71
C ASN A 183 4.23 -23.64 -10.89
N GLN A 184 3.33 -23.00 -10.19
CA GLN A 184 3.65 -21.94 -9.24
C GLN A 184 4.67 -22.44 -8.21
N PRO A 185 5.76 -21.70 -7.90
CA PRO A 185 6.72 -22.09 -6.87
C PRO A 185 6.05 -22.19 -5.50
N GLU A 186 6.19 -23.34 -4.83
CA GLU A 186 5.59 -23.56 -3.50
C GLU A 186 6.46 -23.00 -2.38
N SER A 187 7.77 -22.82 -2.61
CA SER A 187 8.72 -22.28 -1.64
C SER A 187 9.90 -21.60 -2.32
N LEU A 188 10.65 -20.81 -1.55
CA LEU A 188 11.93 -20.25 -2.02
C LEU A 188 12.97 -21.35 -2.27
N GLN A 189 12.92 -22.41 -1.47
CA GLN A 189 13.78 -23.59 -1.69
C GLN A 189 13.53 -24.22 -3.06
N ALA A 190 12.27 -24.29 -3.51
CA ALA A 190 11.94 -24.82 -4.82
C ALA A 190 12.56 -24.01 -5.99
N ILE A 191 12.80 -22.71 -5.80
CA ILE A 191 13.50 -21.86 -6.78
C ILE A 191 14.98 -22.21 -6.84
N ILE A 192 15.61 -22.44 -5.68
CA ILE A 192 17.01 -22.89 -5.60
C ILE A 192 17.15 -24.26 -6.24
N ASP A 193 16.25 -25.19 -5.94
CA ASP A 193 16.27 -26.54 -6.49
C ASP A 193 16.08 -26.51 -8.02
N TYR A 194 15.13 -25.68 -8.50
CA TYR A 194 14.95 -25.45 -9.92
C TYR A 194 16.25 -24.99 -10.61
N SER A 195 16.98 -24.04 -10.01
CA SER A 195 18.22 -23.52 -10.58
C SER A 195 19.36 -24.54 -10.60
N ASN A 196 19.34 -25.51 -9.67
CA ASN A 196 20.31 -26.60 -9.63
C ASN A 196 20.05 -27.67 -10.72
N GLU A 197 18.80 -27.81 -11.13
CA GLU A 197 18.37 -28.80 -12.12
C GLU A 197 18.28 -28.25 -13.54
N ASN A 198 18.09 -26.95 -13.69
CA ASN A 198 17.88 -26.26 -14.95
C ASN A 198 18.85 -25.08 -15.08
N GLU A 199 19.44 -24.93 -16.27
CA GLU A 199 20.19 -23.70 -16.56
C GLU A 199 19.19 -22.55 -16.78
N PRO A 200 19.20 -21.48 -15.94
CA PRO A 200 18.47 -20.27 -16.26
C PRO A 200 18.93 -19.74 -17.62
N GLY A 201 18.05 -19.08 -18.35
CA GLY A 201 18.39 -18.53 -19.66
C GLY A 201 19.62 -17.63 -19.62
N GLU A 202 20.32 -17.48 -20.75
CA GLU A 202 21.59 -16.72 -20.85
C GLU A 202 21.50 -15.28 -20.34
N ASN A 203 20.28 -14.70 -20.24
CA ASN A 203 20.06 -13.34 -19.78
C ASN A 203 19.77 -13.25 -18.27
N VAL A 204 19.50 -14.37 -17.59
CA VAL A 204 19.17 -14.37 -16.16
C VAL A 204 20.45 -14.21 -15.35
N GLU A 205 20.55 -13.08 -14.66
CA GLU A 205 21.67 -12.76 -13.77
C GLU A 205 21.32 -13.07 -12.30
N TYR A 206 20.03 -12.91 -11.94
CA TYR A 206 19.52 -13.07 -10.59
C TYR A 206 18.32 -14.03 -10.56
N LEU A 207 18.35 -15.00 -9.67
CA LEU A 207 17.24 -15.94 -9.48
C LEU A 207 16.12 -15.33 -8.67
N LEU A 208 16.48 -14.57 -7.62
CA LEU A 208 15.58 -13.86 -6.76
C LEU A 208 16.23 -12.55 -6.30
N GLU A 209 15.50 -11.46 -6.38
CA GLU A 209 15.90 -10.17 -5.83
C GLU A 209 14.79 -9.60 -4.91
N TRP A 210 15.21 -8.90 -3.89
CA TRP A 210 14.37 -8.04 -3.04
C TRP A 210 15.24 -6.94 -2.43
N ASP A 211 14.63 -5.87 -1.93
CA ASP A 211 15.38 -4.83 -1.24
C ASP A 211 15.72 -5.25 0.18
N VAL A 212 16.92 -5.81 0.35
CA VAL A 212 17.46 -6.30 1.63
C VAL A 212 17.78 -5.18 2.62
N ASN A 213 17.65 -3.92 2.23
CA ASN A 213 17.86 -2.78 3.12
C ASN A 213 16.54 -2.26 3.71
N ASP A 214 15.41 -2.84 3.28
CA ASP A 214 14.08 -2.49 3.76
C ASP A 214 13.45 -3.65 4.54
N ALA A 215 13.19 -3.43 5.81
CA ALA A 215 12.60 -4.41 6.72
C ALA A 215 11.23 -4.93 6.24
N PHE A 216 10.50 -4.16 5.44
CA PHE A 216 9.24 -4.58 4.83
C PHE A 216 9.41 -5.82 3.94
N TYR A 217 10.53 -5.92 3.21
CA TYR A 217 10.83 -7.06 2.35
C TYR A 217 11.63 -8.15 3.05
N ASP A 218 12.25 -7.86 4.20
CA ASP A 218 12.94 -8.86 5.02
C ASP A 218 12.00 -9.58 6.00
N PHE A 219 10.91 -8.93 6.39
CA PHE A 219 9.95 -9.48 7.36
C PHE A 219 9.40 -10.86 7.00
N PRO A 220 9.15 -11.22 5.72
CA PRO A 220 8.72 -12.57 5.34
C PRO A 220 9.61 -13.70 5.85
N PHE A 221 10.88 -13.44 6.09
CA PHE A 221 11.83 -14.45 6.57
C PHE A 221 11.73 -14.71 8.07
N VAL A 222 11.33 -13.72 8.86
CA VAL A 222 11.35 -13.81 10.35
C VAL A 222 10.01 -13.57 11.01
N GLY A 223 9.03 -13.08 10.29
CA GLY A 223 7.76 -12.63 10.86
C GLY A 223 6.95 -13.73 11.55
N ASN A 224 7.10 -15.00 11.17
CA ASN A 224 6.40 -16.11 11.82
C ASN A 224 6.93 -16.45 13.21
N SER A 225 8.19 -16.12 13.49
CA SER A 225 8.80 -16.33 14.79
C SER A 225 8.60 -15.17 15.76
N VAL A 226 8.05 -14.04 15.29
CA VAL A 226 7.86 -12.81 16.07
C VAL A 226 6.39 -12.58 16.38
N THR A 227 6.10 -12.18 17.61
CA THR A 227 4.75 -11.85 18.08
C THR A 227 4.75 -10.45 18.67
N PHE A 228 3.79 -9.64 18.25
CA PHE A 228 3.56 -8.29 18.76
C PHE A 228 2.32 -8.30 19.64
N GLU A 229 2.50 -8.03 20.96
CA GLU A 229 1.41 -7.98 21.92
C GLU A 229 1.34 -6.61 22.58
N LYS A 230 0.22 -5.94 22.44
CA LYS A 230 -0.04 -4.68 23.13
C LYS A 230 -0.39 -5.00 24.60
N THR A 231 0.47 -4.62 25.54
CA THR A 231 0.31 -4.92 26.97
C THR A 231 -0.26 -3.78 27.77
N ALA A 232 -0.18 -2.54 27.26
CA ALA A 232 -0.80 -1.34 27.80
C ALA A 232 -0.95 -0.33 26.63
N PRO A 233 -1.72 0.76 26.79
CA PRO A 233 -1.95 1.74 25.74
C PRO A 233 -0.68 2.21 25.00
N GLU A 234 0.41 2.38 25.72
CA GLU A 234 1.67 2.90 25.17
C GLU A 234 2.80 1.83 25.18
N THR A 235 2.45 0.54 25.32
CA THR A 235 3.47 -0.50 25.50
C THR A 235 3.22 -1.69 24.57
N MET A 236 4.07 -1.81 23.57
CA MET A 236 4.16 -3.01 22.74
C MET A 236 5.19 -3.97 23.31
N ASN A 237 4.77 -5.20 23.59
CA ASN A 237 5.70 -6.30 23.92
C ASN A 237 6.01 -7.05 22.63
N VAL A 238 7.28 -7.14 22.29
CA VAL A 238 7.77 -7.96 21.19
C VAL A 238 8.34 -9.24 21.79
N ALA A 239 7.71 -10.35 21.51
CA ALA A 239 8.15 -11.67 21.88
C ALA A 239 8.54 -12.48 20.64
N TYR A 240 9.41 -13.44 20.78
CA TYR A 240 9.81 -14.34 19.68
C TYR A 240 10.02 -15.75 20.19
N ASP A 241 9.78 -16.72 19.32
CA ASP A 241 10.13 -18.11 19.52
C ASP A 241 11.62 -18.26 19.17
N GLU A 242 12.47 -18.48 20.19
CA GLU A 242 13.94 -18.53 20.02
C GLU A 242 14.37 -19.61 19.02
N ASP A 243 13.78 -20.81 19.11
CA ASP A 243 14.15 -21.94 18.27
C ASP A 243 13.75 -21.72 16.81
N LEU A 244 12.57 -21.14 16.59
CA LEU A 244 12.08 -20.81 15.25
C LEU A 244 12.85 -19.63 14.65
N TYR A 245 13.06 -18.57 15.43
CA TYR A 245 13.80 -17.37 15.00
C TYR A 245 15.23 -17.69 14.59
N GLN A 246 15.90 -18.59 15.33
CA GLN A 246 17.23 -19.05 14.96
C GLN A 246 17.21 -19.78 13.60
N LYS A 247 16.24 -20.65 13.35
CA LYS A 247 16.09 -21.35 12.06
C LYS A 247 15.79 -20.40 10.91
N ASP A 248 14.93 -19.41 11.16
CA ASP A 248 14.61 -18.38 10.19
C ASP A 248 15.86 -17.60 9.78
N LEU A 249 16.69 -17.18 10.74
CA LEU A 249 17.95 -16.45 10.48
C LEU A 249 18.99 -17.33 9.75
N GLU A 250 19.14 -18.59 10.16
CA GLU A 250 20.04 -19.53 9.47
C GLU A 250 19.61 -19.77 8.02
N TYR A 251 18.31 -19.84 7.78
CA TYR A 251 17.78 -19.95 6.41
C TYR A 251 17.97 -18.65 5.63
N PHE A 252 17.73 -17.49 6.24
CA PHE A 252 17.95 -16.18 5.64
C PHE A 252 19.41 -16.00 5.20
N GLU A 253 20.39 -16.38 6.03
CA GLU A 253 21.82 -16.38 5.69
C GLU A 253 22.09 -17.29 4.47
N THR A 254 21.45 -18.46 4.42
CA THR A 254 21.57 -19.41 3.31
C THR A 254 21.02 -18.79 2.01
N ILE A 255 19.88 -18.13 2.08
CA ILE A 255 19.25 -17.46 0.93
C ILE A 255 20.12 -16.32 0.40
N LEU A 256 20.62 -15.45 1.29
CA LEU A 256 21.54 -14.37 0.90
C LEU A 256 22.78 -14.90 0.17
N GLY A 257 23.35 -16.02 0.67
CA GLY A 257 24.49 -16.66 0.04
C GLY A 257 24.17 -17.31 -1.31
N SER A 258 22.95 -17.82 -1.46
CA SER A 258 22.51 -18.53 -2.68
C SER A 258 22.17 -17.60 -3.84
N PHE A 259 21.61 -16.42 -3.57
CA PHE A 259 21.13 -15.49 -4.59
C PHE A 259 22.11 -14.36 -4.94
N SER A 260 23.26 -14.28 -4.28
CA SER A 260 24.35 -13.34 -4.61
C SER A 260 23.92 -11.88 -4.69
N LEU A 261 23.06 -11.45 -3.78
CA LEU A 261 22.53 -10.09 -3.73
C LEU A 261 23.63 -9.08 -3.43
N ASP A 262 23.69 -8.00 -4.19
CA ASP A 262 24.59 -6.86 -3.91
C ASP A 262 23.87 -5.84 -3.01
N ILE A 263 24.05 -5.98 -1.70
CA ILE A 263 23.43 -5.13 -0.68
C ILE A 263 23.77 -3.63 -0.79
N ASN A 264 24.79 -3.26 -1.59
CA ASN A 264 25.21 -1.88 -1.74
C ASN A 264 24.52 -1.16 -2.92
N SER A 265 23.98 -1.91 -3.87
CA SER A 265 23.39 -1.36 -5.08
C SER A 265 21.93 -1.75 -5.29
N VAL A 266 21.39 -2.66 -4.47
CA VAL A 266 19.99 -3.07 -4.56
C VAL A 266 19.06 -1.94 -4.12
N SER A 267 18.01 -1.72 -4.92
CA SER A 267 16.90 -0.84 -4.64
C SER A 267 15.67 -1.33 -5.40
N MET A 268 14.47 -0.96 -4.97
CA MET A 268 13.24 -1.38 -5.66
C MET A 268 13.26 -0.98 -7.15
N ASP A 269 13.73 0.21 -7.50
CA ASP A 269 13.80 0.64 -8.91
C ASP A 269 14.78 -0.24 -9.71
N SER A 270 15.95 -0.59 -9.17
CA SER A 270 16.88 -1.50 -9.85
C SER A 270 16.31 -2.91 -10.02
N ILE A 271 15.61 -3.42 -9.02
CA ILE A 271 14.93 -4.73 -9.06
C ILE A 271 13.87 -4.76 -10.16
N LEU A 272 13.04 -3.72 -10.24
CA LEU A 272 12.01 -3.61 -11.28
C LEU A 272 12.61 -3.52 -12.68
N GLU A 273 13.71 -2.77 -12.87
CA GLU A 273 14.44 -2.71 -14.15
C GLU A 273 15.04 -4.07 -14.54
N HIS A 274 15.66 -4.77 -13.60
CA HIS A 274 16.19 -6.11 -13.84
C HIS A 274 15.09 -7.11 -14.18
N PHE A 275 13.98 -7.07 -13.44
CA PHE A 275 12.84 -7.94 -13.71
C PHE A 275 12.21 -7.66 -15.08
N LYS A 276 11.99 -6.40 -15.44
CA LYS A 276 11.48 -5.99 -16.76
C LYS A 276 12.39 -6.40 -17.91
N SER A 277 13.70 -6.32 -17.72
CA SER A 277 14.69 -6.73 -18.75
C SER A 277 14.92 -8.25 -18.83
N GLY A 278 14.29 -9.04 -17.95
CA GLY A 278 14.46 -10.50 -17.89
C GLY A 278 15.77 -10.94 -17.26
N LYS A 279 16.47 -10.05 -16.54
CA LYS A 279 17.68 -10.37 -15.80
C LYS A 279 17.38 -11.04 -14.47
N THR A 280 16.22 -10.73 -13.89
CA THR A 280 15.72 -11.32 -12.64
C THR A 280 14.57 -12.26 -12.92
N LEU A 281 14.66 -13.48 -12.41
CA LEU A 281 13.64 -14.50 -12.59
C LEU A 281 12.44 -14.28 -11.64
N CYS A 282 12.73 -13.98 -10.37
CA CYS A 282 11.74 -13.78 -9.30
C CYS A 282 12.11 -12.55 -8.48
N ALA A 283 11.09 -11.86 -7.95
CA ALA A 283 11.33 -10.74 -7.05
C ALA A 283 10.25 -10.62 -5.97
N PHE A 284 10.63 -10.09 -4.80
CA PHE A 284 9.66 -9.50 -3.87
C PHE A 284 9.48 -8.03 -4.24
N VAL A 285 8.25 -7.64 -4.46
CA VAL A 285 7.85 -6.26 -4.73
C VAL A 285 6.61 -5.93 -3.91
N ASN A 286 6.24 -4.66 -3.84
CA ASN A 286 4.95 -4.28 -3.27
C ASN A 286 3.88 -4.16 -4.35
N THR A 287 2.61 -4.19 -3.95
CA THR A 287 1.47 -4.13 -4.89
C THR A 287 1.46 -2.84 -5.71
N ASP A 288 1.92 -1.72 -5.16
CA ASP A 288 2.04 -0.45 -5.87
C ASP A 288 3.03 -0.51 -7.04
N SER A 289 4.08 -1.31 -6.91
CA SER A 289 5.09 -1.48 -7.96
C SER A 289 4.58 -2.26 -9.17
N LEU A 290 3.46 -3.01 -9.03
CA LEU A 290 2.93 -3.85 -10.11
C LEU A 290 2.55 -3.04 -11.36
N GLN A 291 2.03 -1.82 -11.19
CA GLN A 291 1.72 -0.93 -12.31
C GLN A 291 2.93 -0.59 -13.18
N LYS A 292 4.15 -0.60 -12.59
CA LYS A 292 5.38 -0.39 -13.34
C LYS A 292 5.78 -1.59 -14.21
N LEU A 293 5.11 -2.74 -14.04
CA LEU A 293 5.35 -3.99 -14.75
C LEU A 293 4.30 -4.32 -15.83
N ASP A 294 3.35 -3.42 -16.10
CA ASP A 294 2.20 -3.66 -16.99
C ASP A 294 2.57 -4.01 -18.43
N ASP A 295 3.78 -3.68 -18.86
CA ASP A 295 4.28 -3.89 -20.23
C ASP A 295 4.97 -5.26 -20.45
N ILE A 296 5.04 -6.13 -19.42
CA ILE A 296 5.65 -7.46 -19.50
C ILE A 296 4.70 -8.58 -19.05
N SER A 297 5.02 -9.82 -19.42
CA SER A 297 4.24 -10.99 -19.01
C SER A 297 4.88 -11.67 -17.80
N TYR A 298 4.19 -11.66 -16.66
CA TYR A 298 4.65 -12.26 -15.41
C TYR A 298 3.46 -12.83 -14.62
N SER A 299 3.75 -13.52 -13.55
CA SER A 299 2.75 -13.99 -12.58
C SER A 299 2.99 -13.38 -11.21
N VAL A 300 1.91 -13.17 -10.46
CA VAL A 300 1.91 -12.62 -9.09
C VAL A 300 1.31 -13.66 -8.15
N MET A 301 1.89 -13.78 -6.97
CA MET A 301 1.35 -14.63 -5.89
C MET A 301 1.70 -14.06 -4.52
N GLU A 302 1.11 -14.63 -3.48
CA GLU A 302 1.58 -14.41 -2.12
C GLU A 302 3.04 -14.86 -1.99
N ILE A 303 3.78 -14.28 -1.03
CA ILE A 303 5.16 -14.73 -0.76
C ILE A 303 5.13 -16.22 -0.42
N PRO A 304 5.85 -17.07 -1.18
CA PRO A 304 5.85 -18.51 -0.94
C PRO A 304 6.54 -18.85 0.40
N ALA A 305 6.27 -20.02 0.94
CA ALA A 305 6.98 -20.52 2.11
C ALA A 305 8.51 -20.46 1.90
N LEU A 306 9.28 -20.34 2.97
CA LEU A 306 10.74 -20.38 2.86
C LEU A 306 11.19 -21.75 2.40
N ASN A 307 10.71 -22.80 3.06
CA ASN A 307 10.88 -24.21 2.70
C ASN A 307 9.72 -25.03 3.26
N GLU A 308 9.80 -26.37 3.26
CA GLU A 308 8.76 -27.27 3.76
C GLU A 308 8.48 -27.12 5.27
N GLU A 309 9.45 -26.62 6.06
CA GLU A 309 9.35 -26.52 7.53
C GLU A 309 9.11 -25.07 7.99
N LEU A 310 9.51 -24.08 7.20
CA LEU A 310 9.51 -22.66 7.53
C LEU A 310 8.50 -21.92 6.65
N PRO A 311 7.32 -21.56 7.18
CA PRO A 311 6.38 -20.70 6.45
C PRO A 311 6.92 -19.27 6.37
N SER A 312 6.40 -18.50 5.44
CA SER A 312 6.60 -17.06 5.36
C SER A 312 5.37 -16.30 5.84
N ILE A 313 5.53 -15.02 6.13
CA ILE A 313 4.41 -14.12 6.39
C ILE A 313 4.63 -12.80 5.66
N GLY A 314 3.63 -12.37 4.86
CA GLY A 314 3.70 -11.09 4.17
C GLY A 314 3.45 -9.91 5.09
N CYS A 315 4.10 -8.77 4.80
CA CYS A 315 3.78 -7.47 5.35
C CYS A 315 2.73 -6.75 4.51
N ALA A 316 1.99 -5.88 5.16
CA ALA A 316 1.09 -4.96 4.48
C ALA A 316 0.97 -3.66 5.25
N SER A 317 0.76 -2.58 4.53
CA SER A 317 0.45 -1.25 5.07
C SER A 317 -0.91 -0.77 4.57
N THR A 318 -1.42 0.26 5.19
CA THR A 318 -2.71 0.88 4.84
C THR A 318 -2.57 2.37 4.98
N ASP A 319 -2.80 3.10 3.89
CA ASP A 319 -2.99 4.53 4.00
C ASP A 319 -4.45 4.83 4.32
N MET A 320 -4.66 5.79 5.15
CA MET A 320 -6.00 6.15 5.63
C MET A 320 -6.15 7.66 5.80
N PHE A 321 -7.35 8.14 5.56
CA PHE A 321 -7.71 9.48 5.96
C PHE A 321 -8.06 9.53 7.44
N VAL A 322 -7.58 10.55 8.12
CA VAL A 322 -7.90 10.84 9.51
C VAL A 322 -8.45 12.26 9.62
N VAL A 323 -9.51 12.42 10.39
CA VAL A 323 -10.10 13.73 10.67
C VAL A 323 -9.36 14.35 11.83
N ASN A 324 -8.88 15.59 11.66
CA ASN A 324 -8.25 16.33 12.72
C ASN A 324 -9.29 16.73 13.78
N ASP A 325 -9.07 16.34 15.03
CA ASP A 325 -10.01 16.65 16.16
C ASP A 325 -10.17 18.16 16.44
N PHE A 326 -9.23 18.97 15.95
CA PHE A 326 -9.28 20.43 16.03
C PHE A 326 -9.94 21.10 14.82
N SER A 327 -10.34 20.33 13.82
CA SER A 327 -11.05 20.88 12.66
C SER A 327 -12.36 21.55 13.08
N LYS A 328 -12.66 22.68 12.44
CA LYS A 328 -13.94 23.38 12.62
C LYS A 328 -15.04 22.82 11.72
N ASN A 329 -14.67 21.88 10.84
CA ASN A 329 -15.54 21.28 9.83
C ASN A 329 -15.90 19.83 10.15
N THR A 330 -15.88 19.44 11.42
CA THR A 330 -16.19 18.09 11.90
C THR A 330 -17.68 17.75 11.92
N ASP A 331 -18.58 18.73 11.75
CA ASP A 331 -20.05 18.57 11.82
C ASP A 331 -20.67 18.15 10.48
#